data_c08179c49c634323798918cff7f2d293
#
_entry.id   c08179c49c634323798918cff7f2d293
#
_cell.length_a   1.000
_cell.length_b   1.000
_cell.length_c   1.000
_cell.angle_alpha   90.00
_cell.angle_beta   90.00
_cell.angle_gamma   90.00
#
_symmetry.space_group_name_H-M   'P 1'
#
loop_
_entity.id
_entity.type
_entity.pdbx_description
1 polymer ?
#
loop_
_entity_poly.entity_id
_entity_poly.type
_entity_poly.pdbx_seq_one_letter_code
_entity_poly.pdbx_strand_id
1 'polypeptide(L)'
;MKKVYSDISIILGDTEKGVEKIKSLISEYNISDFDIKTIYTEEEKIEKILEEIDYLPIFSKKRLLHIKNSEKLTKTDCETLELYFLHPPAHICIVFTGMDIKPPLKSYAENILPQETKGLFPQVFRMRRKEEKKKFVAILMEHLRLNEREFTPIIAAAEIYLKNVLLSQKTVDIEILNKFQILYQLDFNLKTGRCHIGSELEIFLHYLFR
;
A
#
# COMPACT_ATOMS: atom_id res chain seq x y z
N MET A 1 -22.73 10.20 -13.81
CA MET A 1 -21.45 10.81 -13.38
C MET A 1 -21.49 10.93 -11.86
N LYS A 2 -20.64 10.18 -11.12
CA LYS A 2 -20.49 10.38 -9.67
C LYS A 2 -19.81 11.72 -9.45
N LYS A 3 -20.41 12.60 -8.64
CA LYS A 3 -19.77 13.86 -8.21
C LYS A 3 -18.55 13.49 -7.36
N VAL A 4 -17.36 13.77 -7.85
CA VAL A 4 -16.14 13.72 -7.05
C VAL A 4 -16.16 14.98 -6.20
N TYR A 5 -16.29 14.83 -4.89
CA TYR A 5 -16.18 15.95 -3.95
C TYR A 5 -14.70 16.18 -3.70
N SER A 6 -14.20 17.39 -3.92
CA SER A 6 -12.79 17.77 -3.74
C SER A 6 -12.29 17.55 -2.31
N ASP A 7 -13.20 17.53 -1.36
CA ASP A 7 -12.91 17.52 0.08
C ASP A 7 -12.86 16.12 0.70
N ILE A 8 -13.31 15.08 -0.03
CA ILE A 8 -13.21 13.70 0.42
C ILE A 8 -12.47 12.88 -0.63
N SER A 9 -11.40 12.22 -0.20
CA SER A 9 -10.55 11.42 -1.08
C SER A 9 -10.25 10.06 -0.44
N ILE A 10 -10.25 9.01 -1.27
CA ILE A 10 -9.83 7.67 -0.89
C ILE A 10 -8.65 7.29 -1.79
N ILE A 11 -7.47 7.17 -1.19
CA ILE A 11 -6.22 6.88 -1.88
C ILE A 11 -5.70 5.52 -1.40
N LEU A 12 -5.72 4.54 -2.29
CA LEU A 12 -5.38 3.16 -1.97
C LEU A 12 -4.05 2.76 -2.59
N GLY A 13 -3.22 2.11 -1.78
CA GLY A 13 -1.97 1.49 -2.20
C GLY A 13 -0.82 2.43 -2.50
N ASP A 14 -1.01 3.75 -2.42
CA ASP A 14 0.02 4.76 -2.69
C ASP A 14 0.11 5.75 -1.52
N THR A 15 1.11 5.53 -0.67
CA THR A 15 1.33 6.36 0.52
C THR A 15 1.82 7.76 0.14
N GLU A 16 2.62 7.90 -0.91
CA GLU A 16 3.17 9.20 -1.35
C GLU A 16 2.06 10.09 -1.88
N LYS A 17 1.19 9.57 -2.73
CA LYS A 17 0.00 10.30 -3.20
C LYS A 17 -0.94 10.70 -2.06
N GLY A 18 -1.09 9.84 -1.06
CA GLY A 18 -1.83 10.16 0.16
C GLY A 18 -1.26 11.39 0.87
N VAL A 19 0.07 11.42 1.06
CA VAL A 19 0.78 12.55 1.67
C VAL A 19 0.70 13.80 0.80
N GLU A 20 0.85 13.69 -0.53
CA GLU A 20 0.72 14.82 -1.46
C GLU A 20 -0.68 15.43 -1.43
N LYS A 21 -1.73 14.59 -1.43
CA LYS A 21 -3.11 15.07 -1.32
C LYS A 21 -3.36 15.82 0.00
N ILE A 22 -2.86 15.29 1.12
CA ILE A 22 -2.96 15.93 2.43
C ILE A 22 -2.26 17.30 2.40
N LYS A 23 -1.03 17.38 1.90
CA LYS A 23 -0.28 18.64 1.75
C LYS A 23 -1.03 19.65 0.87
N SER A 24 -1.61 19.17 -0.23
CA SER A 24 -2.40 20.01 -1.13
C SER A 24 -3.62 20.63 -0.41
N LEU A 25 -4.39 19.82 0.34
CA LEU A 25 -5.55 20.27 1.09
C LEU A 25 -5.16 21.26 2.20
N ILE A 26 -4.06 20.99 2.93
CA ILE A 26 -3.52 21.89 3.96
C ILE A 26 -3.20 23.25 3.34
N SER A 27 -2.52 23.26 2.19
CA SER A 27 -2.16 24.49 1.49
C SER A 27 -3.38 25.23 0.92
N GLU A 28 -4.32 24.49 0.30
CA GLU A 28 -5.51 25.06 -0.35
C GLU A 28 -6.43 25.76 0.65
N TYR A 29 -6.66 25.14 1.81
CA TYR A 29 -7.58 25.68 2.83
C TYR A 29 -6.87 26.37 3.99
N ASN A 30 -5.53 26.47 3.96
CA ASN A 30 -4.68 27.01 5.03
C ASN A 30 -5.02 26.38 6.38
N ILE A 31 -5.01 25.04 6.43
CA ILE A 31 -5.42 24.26 7.62
C ILE A 31 -4.30 24.32 8.66
N SER A 32 -4.63 24.75 9.87
CA SER A 32 -3.73 24.76 11.02
C SER A 32 -3.45 23.35 11.53
N ASP A 33 -2.26 23.12 12.07
CA ASP A 33 -1.88 21.83 12.67
C ASP A 33 -2.84 21.38 13.78
N PHE A 34 -3.47 22.33 14.48
CA PHE A 34 -4.51 22.06 15.49
C PHE A 34 -5.81 21.52 14.92
N ASP A 35 -6.07 21.78 13.65
CA ASP A 35 -7.27 21.33 12.93
C ASP A 35 -6.98 20.06 12.09
N ILE A 36 -5.82 19.42 12.30
CA ILE A 36 -5.46 18.16 11.65
C ILE A 36 -5.57 17.01 12.65
N LYS A 37 -6.34 15.99 12.30
CA LYS A 37 -6.47 14.76 13.08
C LYS A 37 -6.14 13.54 12.23
N THR A 38 -5.30 12.67 12.77
CA THR A 38 -5.05 11.34 12.17
C THR A 38 -5.68 10.27 13.06
N ILE A 39 -6.42 9.35 12.45
CA ILE A 39 -7.03 8.19 13.10
C ILE A 39 -6.51 6.93 12.44
N TYR A 40 -6.21 5.93 13.26
CA TYR A 40 -5.86 4.58 12.83
C TYR A 40 -7.06 3.67 13.09
N THR A 41 -7.61 3.07 12.04
CA THR A 41 -8.83 2.23 12.14
C THR A 41 -8.61 0.92 12.91
N GLU A 42 -7.37 0.58 13.26
CA GLU A 42 -7.03 -0.55 14.14
C GLU A 42 -7.23 -0.22 15.63
N GLU A 43 -7.13 1.05 15.98
CA GLU A 43 -7.13 1.54 17.37
C GLU A 43 -8.46 2.15 17.76
N GLU A 44 -9.20 2.71 16.81
CA GLU A 44 -10.39 3.49 17.05
C GLU A 44 -11.63 2.85 16.39
N LYS A 45 -12.74 2.91 17.10
CA LYS A 45 -14.04 2.43 16.61
C LYS A 45 -14.68 3.44 15.66
N ILE A 46 -15.67 2.98 14.88
CA ILE A 46 -16.39 3.83 13.91
C ILE A 46 -17.06 5.02 14.58
N GLU A 47 -17.61 4.87 15.80
CA GLU A 47 -18.26 5.95 16.53
C GLU A 47 -17.28 7.11 16.76
N LYS A 48 -16.00 6.81 17.02
CA LYS A 48 -14.99 7.85 17.20
C LYS A 48 -14.66 8.58 15.91
N ILE A 49 -14.65 7.86 14.78
CA ILE A 49 -14.47 8.48 13.45
C ILE A 49 -15.64 9.44 13.17
N LEU A 50 -16.87 9.04 13.47
CA LEU A 50 -18.06 9.88 13.27
C LEU A 50 -18.04 11.11 14.16
N GLU A 51 -17.69 10.99 15.44
CA GLU A 51 -17.49 12.13 16.34
C GLU A 51 -16.47 13.12 15.78
N GLU A 52 -15.33 12.64 15.26
CA GLU A 52 -14.29 13.50 14.71
C GLU A 52 -14.72 14.20 13.40
N ILE A 53 -15.63 13.59 12.63
CA ILE A 53 -16.22 14.24 11.45
C ILE A 53 -17.11 15.42 11.86
N ASP A 54 -17.82 15.31 12.96
CA ASP A 54 -18.77 16.34 13.44
C ASP A 54 -18.09 17.52 14.15
N TYR A 55 -16.81 17.39 14.56
CA TYR A 55 -16.09 18.48 15.21
C TYR A 55 -15.77 19.61 14.24
N LEU A 56 -16.09 20.83 14.66
CA LEU A 56 -15.78 22.04 13.92
C LEU A 56 -14.29 22.41 14.01
N PRO A 57 -13.72 23.05 12.99
CA PRO A 57 -12.37 23.58 13.06
C PRO A 57 -12.28 24.72 14.08
N ILE A 58 -11.11 24.87 14.71
CA ILE A 58 -10.88 25.89 15.74
C ILE A 58 -10.18 27.12 15.15
N PHE A 59 -9.16 26.90 14.32
CA PHE A 59 -8.29 27.96 13.79
C PHE A 59 -8.40 28.13 12.28
N SER A 60 -8.98 27.18 11.57
CA SER A 60 -9.05 27.14 10.11
C SER A 60 -10.50 27.20 9.61
N LYS A 61 -10.69 27.40 8.30
CA LYS A 61 -12.03 27.30 7.68
C LYS A 61 -12.52 25.86 7.57
N LYS A 62 -11.58 24.92 7.46
CA LYS A 62 -11.84 23.48 7.38
C LYS A 62 -10.90 22.73 8.30
N ARG A 63 -11.36 21.58 8.74
CA ARG A 63 -10.58 20.58 9.47
C ARG A 63 -10.11 19.48 8.51
N LEU A 64 -8.98 18.86 8.75
CA LEU A 64 -8.50 17.69 8.01
C LEU A 64 -8.56 16.45 8.90
N LEU A 65 -9.29 15.45 8.47
CA LEU A 65 -9.34 14.13 9.08
C LEU A 65 -8.66 13.12 8.16
N HIS A 66 -7.52 12.59 8.61
CA HIS A 66 -6.78 11.53 7.92
C HIS A 66 -7.06 10.18 8.55
N ILE A 67 -7.74 9.29 7.83
CA ILE A 67 -8.12 7.95 8.28
C ILE A 67 -7.17 6.94 7.62
N LYS A 68 -6.31 6.31 8.42
CA LYS A 68 -5.32 5.32 7.99
C LYS A 68 -5.82 3.89 8.17
N ASN A 69 -5.22 2.97 7.40
CA ASN A 69 -5.49 1.52 7.45
C ASN A 69 -6.95 1.20 7.10
N SER A 70 -7.49 1.88 6.06
CA SER A 70 -8.89 1.77 5.63
C SER A 70 -9.35 0.33 5.33
N GLU A 71 -8.44 -0.60 5.06
CA GLU A 71 -8.72 -2.04 4.87
C GLU A 71 -9.26 -2.73 6.12
N LYS A 72 -9.09 -2.13 7.31
CA LYS A 72 -9.59 -2.67 8.58
C LYS A 72 -11.06 -2.32 8.85
N LEU A 73 -11.57 -1.28 8.16
CA LEU A 73 -13.00 -0.95 8.26
C LEU A 73 -13.85 -2.14 7.85
N THR A 74 -14.91 -2.39 8.61
CA THR A 74 -15.91 -3.40 8.26
C THR A 74 -16.79 -2.91 7.11
N LYS A 75 -17.58 -3.81 6.52
CA LYS A 75 -18.56 -3.41 5.50
C LYS A 75 -19.61 -2.45 6.07
N THR A 76 -20.07 -2.72 7.28
CA THR A 76 -21.05 -1.88 8.00
C THR A 76 -20.48 -0.48 8.28
N ASP A 77 -19.19 -0.38 8.67
CA ASP A 77 -18.54 0.92 8.87
C ASP A 77 -18.49 1.71 7.56
N CYS A 78 -18.16 1.04 6.46
CA CYS A 78 -18.15 1.66 5.13
C CYS A 78 -19.54 2.11 4.67
N GLU A 79 -20.60 1.34 4.97
CA GLU A 79 -22.00 1.73 4.70
C GLU A 79 -22.41 2.95 5.51
N THR A 80 -22.01 3.01 6.78
CA THR A 80 -22.27 4.18 7.65
C THR A 80 -21.53 5.42 7.14
N LEU A 81 -20.27 5.30 6.78
CA LEU A 81 -19.46 6.40 6.26
C LEU A 81 -19.92 6.88 4.88
N GLU A 82 -20.56 6.02 4.06
CA GLU A 82 -21.07 6.41 2.74
C GLU A 82 -22.03 7.59 2.81
N LEU A 83 -22.81 7.71 3.88
CA LEU A 83 -23.74 8.83 4.07
C LEU A 83 -23.02 10.20 4.03
N TYR A 84 -21.81 10.26 4.58
CA TYR A 84 -20.98 11.48 4.55
C TYR A 84 -20.38 11.74 3.16
N PHE A 85 -20.17 10.72 2.33
CA PHE A 85 -19.76 10.88 0.94
C PHE A 85 -20.90 11.42 0.06
N LEU A 86 -22.14 11.10 0.40
CA LEU A 86 -23.31 11.59 -0.32
C LEU A 86 -23.63 13.06 0.05
N HIS A 87 -23.36 13.42 1.31
CA HIS A 87 -23.63 14.74 1.87
C HIS A 87 -22.44 15.23 2.72
N PRO A 88 -21.29 15.57 2.08
CA PRO A 88 -20.09 15.93 2.80
C PRO A 88 -20.29 17.21 3.62
N PRO A 89 -19.92 17.23 4.91
CA PRO A 89 -19.96 18.46 5.70
C PRO A 89 -18.98 19.49 5.13
N ALA A 90 -19.41 20.74 5.05
CA ALA A 90 -18.62 21.81 4.42
C ALA A 90 -17.36 22.20 5.21
N HIS A 91 -17.30 21.86 6.48
CA HIS A 91 -16.24 22.26 7.42
C HIS A 91 -15.07 21.26 7.52
N ILE A 92 -15.11 20.14 6.79
CA ILE A 92 -14.08 19.09 6.92
C ILE A 92 -13.60 18.59 5.56
N CYS A 93 -12.31 18.25 5.50
CA CYS A 93 -11.69 17.44 4.46
C CYS A 93 -11.39 16.07 5.04
N ILE A 94 -11.75 14.99 4.34
CA ILE A 94 -11.51 13.62 4.80
C ILE A 94 -10.64 12.88 3.77
N VAL A 95 -9.52 12.33 4.24
CA VAL A 95 -8.62 11.54 3.40
C VAL A 95 -8.47 10.14 4.00
N PHE A 96 -8.90 9.14 3.24
CA PHE A 96 -8.68 7.73 3.58
C PHE A 96 -7.42 7.25 2.88
N THR A 97 -6.55 6.57 3.65
CA THR A 97 -5.38 5.87 3.10
C THR A 97 -5.32 4.44 3.62
N GLY A 98 -4.84 3.54 2.77
CA GLY A 98 -4.71 2.12 3.11
C GLY A 98 -4.42 1.27 1.88
N MET A 99 -4.36 -0.03 2.05
CA MET A 99 -4.13 -0.97 0.95
C MET A 99 -5.42 -1.31 0.19
N ASP A 100 -6.55 -1.26 0.88
CA ASP A 100 -7.87 -1.55 0.33
C ASP A 100 -8.97 -0.86 1.14
N ILE A 101 -10.17 -0.82 0.63
CA ILE A 101 -11.38 -0.40 1.35
C ILE A 101 -12.57 -1.22 0.85
N LYS A 102 -13.52 -1.51 1.74
CA LYS A 102 -14.68 -2.33 1.36
C LYS A 102 -15.76 -1.53 0.66
N PRO A 103 -16.60 -2.18 -0.15
CA PRO A 103 -17.82 -1.55 -0.65
C PRO A 103 -18.71 -1.06 0.50
N PRO A 104 -19.46 0.04 0.32
CA PRO A 104 -19.63 0.81 -0.90
C PRO A 104 -18.51 1.82 -1.20
N LEU A 105 -17.65 2.17 -0.19
CA LEU A 105 -16.65 3.21 -0.31
C LEU A 105 -15.59 2.96 -1.40
N LYS A 106 -15.32 1.69 -1.71
CA LYS A 106 -14.38 1.32 -2.80
C LYS A 106 -14.72 1.98 -4.13
N SER A 107 -16.00 2.25 -4.38
CA SER A 107 -16.45 2.88 -5.63
C SER A 107 -16.10 4.37 -5.76
N TYR A 108 -15.66 5.00 -4.66
CA TYR A 108 -15.23 6.40 -4.59
C TYR A 108 -13.70 6.55 -4.61
N ALA A 109 -12.95 5.46 -4.58
CA ALA A 109 -11.49 5.51 -4.56
C ALA A 109 -10.93 6.15 -5.83
N GLU A 110 -10.09 7.19 -5.68
CA GLU A 110 -9.49 7.94 -6.79
C GLU A 110 -8.36 7.16 -7.46
N ASN A 111 -7.62 6.37 -6.68
CA ASN A 111 -6.55 5.53 -7.15
C ASN A 111 -6.73 4.11 -6.59
N ILE A 112 -7.48 3.32 -7.30
CA ILE A 112 -7.28 1.88 -7.19
C ILE A 112 -5.98 1.65 -7.93
N LEU A 113 -4.89 1.30 -7.22
CA LEU A 113 -3.72 0.74 -7.91
C LEU A 113 -4.26 -0.30 -8.90
N PRO A 114 -3.83 -0.26 -10.17
CA PRO A 114 -4.18 -1.31 -11.10
C PRO A 114 -3.96 -2.62 -10.34
N GLN A 115 -4.91 -3.54 -10.39
CA GLN A 115 -4.79 -4.85 -9.73
C GLN A 115 -3.51 -5.60 -10.13
N GLU A 116 -2.85 -5.12 -11.16
CA GLU A 116 -1.55 -5.54 -11.66
C GLU A 116 -0.43 -5.51 -10.62
N THR A 117 -0.35 -4.54 -9.72
CA THR A 117 0.73 -4.53 -8.71
C THR A 117 0.47 -5.47 -7.53
N LYS A 118 -0.79 -5.70 -7.13
CA LYS A 118 -1.12 -6.75 -6.12
C LYS A 118 -0.92 -8.17 -6.67
N GLY A 119 -0.91 -8.35 -8.00
CA GLY A 119 -0.81 -9.64 -8.67
C GLY A 119 0.57 -9.98 -9.22
N LEU A 120 1.45 -8.99 -9.45
CA LEU A 120 2.74 -9.22 -10.10
C LEU A 120 3.63 -10.15 -9.26
N PHE A 121 3.86 -9.86 -7.99
CA PHE A 121 4.75 -10.65 -7.13
C PHE A 121 4.24 -12.06 -6.81
N PRO A 122 2.98 -12.28 -6.37
CA PRO A 122 2.45 -13.62 -6.17
C PRO A 122 2.30 -14.44 -7.45
N GLN A 123 2.07 -13.81 -8.59
CA GLN A 123 1.92 -14.49 -9.88
C GLN A 123 3.23 -15.12 -10.34
N VAL A 124 4.39 -14.45 -10.16
CA VAL A 124 5.71 -15.02 -10.50
C VAL A 124 5.94 -16.35 -9.84
N PHE A 125 5.62 -16.42 -8.55
CA PHE A 125 5.86 -17.62 -7.76
C PHE A 125 4.86 -18.74 -8.07
N ARG A 126 3.76 -18.43 -8.77
CA ARG A 126 2.81 -19.41 -9.30
C ARG A 126 3.14 -19.90 -10.70
N MET A 127 4.03 -19.21 -11.41
CA MET A 127 4.44 -19.60 -12.77
C MET A 127 5.25 -20.89 -12.73
N ARG A 128 4.79 -21.91 -13.43
CA ARG A 128 5.45 -23.22 -13.47
C ARG A 128 6.50 -23.32 -14.59
N ARG A 129 6.38 -22.53 -15.66
CA ARG A 129 7.26 -22.59 -16.83
C ARG A 129 8.48 -21.69 -16.68
N LYS A 130 9.68 -22.25 -16.90
CA LYS A 130 10.96 -21.53 -16.76
C LYS A 130 11.07 -20.30 -17.67
N GLU A 131 10.49 -20.35 -18.87
CA GLU A 131 10.52 -19.23 -19.82
C GLU A 131 9.59 -18.07 -19.41
N GLU A 132 8.43 -18.39 -18.84
CA GLU A 132 7.52 -17.37 -18.29
C GLU A 132 8.17 -16.62 -17.12
N LYS A 133 8.90 -17.34 -16.25
CA LYS A 133 9.67 -16.77 -15.13
C LYS A 133 10.75 -15.81 -15.62
N LYS A 134 11.48 -16.16 -16.69
CA LYS A 134 12.52 -15.28 -17.26
C LYS A 134 11.94 -14.00 -17.83
N LYS A 135 10.85 -14.08 -18.59
CA LYS A 135 10.15 -12.89 -19.13
C LYS A 135 9.67 -11.99 -18.00
N PHE A 136 9.17 -12.59 -16.94
CA PHE A 136 8.67 -11.84 -15.79
C PHE A 136 9.81 -11.16 -15.02
N VAL A 137 10.94 -11.83 -14.79
CA VAL A 137 12.12 -11.20 -14.17
C VAL A 137 12.54 -9.97 -14.98
N ALA A 138 12.51 -10.04 -16.32
CA ALA A 138 12.83 -8.90 -17.16
C ALA A 138 11.85 -7.73 -16.98
N ILE A 139 10.54 -8.00 -16.92
CA ILE A 139 9.50 -6.98 -16.66
C ILE A 139 9.68 -6.38 -15.27
N LEU A 140 9.96 -7.22 -14.26
CA LEU A 140 10.19 -6.79 -12.88
C LEU A 140 11.42 -5.89 -12.78
N MET A 141 12.50 -6.25 -13.47
CA MET A 141 13.73 -5.45 -13.48
C MET A 141 13.55 -4.11 -14.17
N GLU A 142 12.73 -4.05 -15.23
CA GLU A 142 12.39 -2.79 -15.88
C GLU A 142 11.57 -1.89 -14.95
N HIS A 143 10.60 -2.47 -14.23
CA HIS A 143 9.80 -1.75 -13.24
C HIS A 143 10.67 -1.20 -12.10
N LEU A 144 11.64 -1.96 -11.62
CA LEU A 144 12.59 -1.54 -10.58
C LEU A 144 13.57 -0.45 -11.02
N ARG A 145 13.97 -0.46 -12.30
CA ARG A 145 14.78 0.64 -12.86
C ARG A 145 14.06 1.98 -12.84
N LEU A 146 12.71 1.93 -12.93
CA LEU A 146 11.87 3.12 -12.85
C LEU A 146 11.55 3.53 -11.40
N ASN A 147 11.59 2.58 -10.45
CA ASN A 147 11.19 2.76 -9.05
C ASN A 147 12.20 2.11 -8.09
N GLU A 148 13.35 2.70 -7.89
CA GLU A 148 14.45 2.16 -7.05
C GLU A 148 14.06 1.84 -5.59
N ARG A 149 12.93 2.37 -5.10
CA ARG A 149 12.45 2.18 -3.70
C ARG A 149 11.60 0.93 -3.48
N GLU A 150 11.24 0.20 -4.54
CA GLU A 150 10.30 -0.94 -4.45
C GLU A 150 10.96 -2.31 -4.27
N PHE A 151 12.24 -2.39 -3.89
CA PHE A 151 12.90 -3.68 -3.68
C PHE A 151 12.38 -4.46 -2.45
N THR A 152 11.93 -3.77 -1.39
CA THR A 152 11.45 -4.40 -0.17
C THR A 152 10.27 -5.36 -0.39
N PRO A 153 9.22 -5.02 -1.17
CA PRO A 153 8.15 -5.96 -1.50
C PRO A 153 8.64 -7.20 -2.26
N ILE A 154 9.68 -7.08 -3.08
CA ILE A 154 10.25 -8.21 -3.83
C ILE A 154 10.97 -9.17 -2.90
N ILE A 155 11.78 -8.65 -1.98
CA ILE A 155 12.47 -9.43 -0.95
C ILE A 155 11.44 -10.19 -0.10
N ALA A 156 10.40 -9.51 0.39
CA ALA A 156 9.34 -10.13 1.17
C ALA A 156 8.59 -11.24 0.40
N ALA A 157 8.29 -11.02 -0.88
CA ALA A 157 7.65 -12.02 -1.71
C ALA A 157 8.56 -13.24 -1.97
N ALA A 158 9.87 -13.03 -2.17
CA ALA A 158 10.84 -14.09 -2.31
C ALA A 158 10.97 -14.93 -1.03
N GLU A 159 10.95 -14.29 0.13
CA GLU A 159 10.95 -14.97 1.43
C GLU A 159 9.73 -15.86 1.62
N ILE A 160 8.53 -15.34 1.33
CA ILE A 160 7.28 -16.11 1.42
C ILE A 160 7.30 -17.30 0.46
N TYR A 161 7.81 -17.10 -0.76
CA TYR A 161 7.95 -18.19 -1.73
C TYR A 161 8.87 -19.29 -1.20
N LEU A 162 10.09 -18.96 -0.75
CA LEU A 162 11.04 -19.92 -0.21
C LEU A 162 10.47 -20.66 1.01
N LYS A 163 9.77 -19.98 1.92
CA LYS A 163 9.07 -20.59 3.04
C LYS A 163 8.02 -21.61 2.57
N ASN A 164 7.22 -21.25 1.57
CA ASN A 164 6.19 -22.16 1.04
C ASN A 164 6.81 -23.38 0.35
N VAL A 165 7.92 -23.19 -0.37
CA VAL A 165 8.66 -24.32 -0.98
C VAL A 165 9.22 -25.23 0.11
N LEU A 166 9.85 -24.68 1.15
CA LEU A 166 10.40 -25.45 2.26
C LEU A 166 9.32 -26.25 2.99
N LEU A 167 8.15 -25.64 3.26
CA LEU A 167 7.03 -26.29 3.94
C LEU A 167 6.35 -27.36 3.07
N SER A 168 6.48 -27.29 1.75
CA SER A 168 5.93 -28.31 0.83
C SER A 168 6.80 -29.54 0.69
N GLN A 169 8.04 -29.49 1.16
CA GLN A 169 8.99 -30.61 1.07
C GLN A 169 8.98 -31.45 2.34
N LYS A 170 9.14 -32.77 2.17
CA LYS A 170 9.24 -33.71 3.31
C LYS A 170 10.62 -33.70 3.99
N THR A 171 11.63 -33.19 3.30
CA THR A 171 13.03 -33.09 3.77
C THR A 171 13.56 -31.69 3.51
N VAL A 172 14.40 -31.21 4.43
CA VAL A 172 15.03 -29.88 4.26
C VAL A 172 16.08 -29.97 3.15
N ASP A 173 15.89 -29.20 2.09
CA ASP A 173 16.81 -29.13 0.96
C ASP A 173 17.87 -28.05 1.26
N ILE A 174 19.14 -28.45 1.18
CA ILE A 174 20.29 -27.57 1.38
C ILE A 174 20.27 -26.40 0.36
N GLU A 175 19.82 -26.67 -0.86
CA GLU A 175 19.70 -25.63 -1.89
C GLU A 175 18.74 -24.52 -1.48
N ILE A 176 17.61 -24.85 -0.85
CA ILE A 176 16.66 -23.85 -0.36
C ILE A 176 17.25 -23.04 0.78
N LEU A 177 17.97 -23.69 1.70
CA LEU A 177 18.66 -22.97 2.78
C LEU A 177 19.70 -21.98 2.24
N ASN A 178 20.45 -22.37 1.22
CA ASN A 178 21.39 -21.47 0.55
C ASN A 178 20.66 -20.28 -0.12
N LYS A 179 19.50 -20.51 -0.73
CA LYS A 179 18.67 -19.42 -1.29
C LYS A 179 18.20 -18.44 -0.22
N PHE A 180 17.83 -18.92 0.96
CA PHE A 180 17.51 -18.06 2.10
C PHE A 180 18.72 -17.24 2.56
N GLN A 181 19.87 -17.86 2.70
CA GLN A 181 21.09 -17.16 3.12
C GLN A 181 21.45 -16.03 2.15
N ILE A 182 21.38 -16.29 0.85
CA ILE A 182 21.63 -15.28 -0.18
C ILE A 182 20.58 -14.14 -0.11
N LEU A 183 19.30 -14.49 0.10
CA LEU A 183 18.23 -13.51 0.24
C LEU A 183 18.46 -12.57 1.43
N TYR A 184 18.81 -13.11 2.60
CA TYR A 184 19.10 -12.29 3.78
C TYR A 184 20.34 -11.43 3.61
N GLN A 185 21.37 -11.94 2.94
CA GLN A 185 22.57 -11.15 2.64
C GLN A 185 22.24 -10.00 1.69
N LEU A 186 21.42 -10.25 0.68
CA LEU A 186 20.94 -9.23 -0.25
C LEU A 186 20.12 -8.15 0.48
N ASP A 187 19.15 -8.55 1.29
CA ASP A 187 18.33 -7.62 2.09
C ASP A 187 19.20 -6.73 2.99
N PHE A 188 20.17 -7.32 3.67
CA PHE A 188 21.12 -6.59 4.50
C PHE A 188 21.97 -5.61 3.68
N ASN A 189 22.51 -6.02 2.56
CA ASN A 189 23.34 -5.18 1.70
C ASN A 189 22.54 -4.00 1.13
N LEU A 190 21.29 -4.25 0.68
CA LEU A 190 20.40 -3.21 0.18
C LEU A 190 20.05 -2.18 1.27
N LYS A 191 19.68 -2.62 2.46
CA LYS A 191 19.34 -1.73 3.58
C LYS A 191 20.53 -0.92 4.10
N THR A 192 21.74 -1.43 3.97
CA THR A 192 22.98 -0.75 4.40
C THR A 192 23.67 0.05 3.29
N GLY A 193 23.10 0.07 2.08
CA GLY A 193 23.68 0.78 0.93
C GLY A 193 25.00 0.18 0.43
N ARG A 194 25.27 -1.10 0.71
CA ARG A 194 26.51 -1.78 0.35
C ARG A 194 26.51 -2.36 -1.06
N CYS A 195 25.39 -2.27 -1.77
CA CYS A 195 25.27 -2.80 -3.12
C CYS A 195 24.34 -1.98 -4.01
N HIS A 196 24.48 -2.15 -5.32
CA HIS A 196 23.58 -1.56 -6.30
C HIS A 196 22.32 -2.40 -6.46
N ILE A 197 21.16 -1.82 -6.21
CA ILE A 197 19.85 -2.49 -6.20
C ILE A 197 19.60 -3.30 -7.47
N GLY A 198 19.88 -2.73 -8.65
CA GLY A 198 19.56 -3.34 -9.93
C GLY A 198 20.30 -4.65 -10.20
N SER A 199 21.63 -4.64 -10.14
CA SER A 199 22.45 -5.79 -10.55
C SER A 199 22.37 -6.97 -9.58
N GLU A 200 22.40 -6.72 -8.28
CA GLU A 200 22.40 -7.80 -7.29
C GLU A 200 21.03 -8.47 -7.15
N LEU A 201 19.97 -7.69 -7.24
CA LEU A 201 18.62 -8.23 -7.23
C LEU A 201 18.33 -9.04 -8.50
N GLU A 202 18.82 -8.61 -9.66
CA GLU A 202 18.72 -9.38 -10.91
C GLU A 202 19.42 -10.72 -10.80
N ILE A 203 20.68 -10.75 -10.30
CA ILE A 203 21.44 -11.96 -10.07
C ILE A 203 20.70 -12.90 -9.12
N PHE A 204 20.18 -12.37 -8.01
CA PHE A 204 19.42 -13.15 -7.05
C PHE A 204 18.15 -13.76 -7.66
N LEU A 205 17.35 -12.98 -8.39
CA LEU A 205 16.14 -13.48 -9.02
C LEU A 205 16.42 -14.56 -10.05
N HIS A 206 17.51 -14.41 -10.84
CA HIS A 206 17.96 -15.47 -11.74
C HIS A 206 18.39 -16.74 -11.00
N TYR A 207 19.02 -16.60 -9.84
CA TYR A 207 19.40 -17.74 -9.00
C TYR A 207 18.18 -18.41 -8.35
N LEU A 208 17.23 -17.60 -7.87
CA LEU A 208 15.99 -18.08 -7.23
C LEU A 208 15.17 -18.98 -8.15
N PHE A 209 15.17 -18.70 -9.46
CA PHE A 209 14.35 -19.41 -10.45
C PHE A 209 15.12 -20.43 -11.29
N ARG A 210 16.37 -20.70 -10.96
CA ARG A 210 17.09 -21.85 -11.53
C ARG A 210 16.54 -23.16 -11.02
#